data_03b176433fd5425203bd01f9197e8ae3
#
_entry.id   03b176433fd5425203bd01f9197e8ae3
#
_cell.length_a   1.000
_cell.length_b   1.000
_cell.length_c   1.000
_cell.angle_alpha   90.00
_cell.angle_beta   90.00
_cell.angle_gamma   90.00
#
_symmetry.space_group_name_H-M   'P 1'
#
loop_
_entity.id
_entity.type
_entity.pdbx_description
1 polymer ?
#
loop_
_entity_poly.entity_id
_entity_poly.type
_entity_poly.pdbx_seq_one_letter_code
_entity_poly.pdbx_strand_id
1 'polypeptide(L)' 'MFSEETIDKTVHFEGRVFTIEEHTVRLHDGQRARREIVRHSGGACIVPIDADGFVHLVQQFRKPYDMMLLEIPAVKL' A
#
# COMPACT_ATOMS: atom_id res chain seq x y z
N MET A 1 -20.77 -14.81 2.84
CA MET A 1 -19.73 -13.78 2.93
C MET A 1 -18.39 -14.46 3.09
N PHE A 2 -17.41 -14.01 2.32
CA PHE A 2 -16.06 -14.53 2.45
C PHE A 2 -15.35 -13.86 3.61
N SER A 3 -14.69 -14.69 4.43
CA SER A 3 -13.84 -14.18 5.51
C SER A 3 -12.66 -15.12 5.68
N GLU A 4 -11.56 -14.58 6.20
CA GLU A 4 -10.36 -15.36 6.51
C GLU A 4 -9.98 -15.06 7.95
N GLU A 5 -10.07 -16.07 8.79
CA GLU A 5 -9.69 -15.96 10.19
C GLU A 5 -8.18 -16.10 10.32
N THR A 6 -7.52 -15.13 10.96
CA THR A 6 -6.10 -15.25 11.28
C THR A 6 -5.93 -16.24 12.43
N ILE A 7 -5.23 -17.33 12.16
CA ILE A 7 -4.94 -18.36 13.16
C ILE A 7 -3.62 -18.06 13.86
N ASP A 8 -2.64 -17.55 13.12
CA ASP A 8 -1.31 -17.27 13.62
C ASP A 8 -0.73 -16.08 12.85
N LYS A 9 0.16 -15.32 13.50
CA LYS A 9 0.74 -14.12 12.94
C LYS A 9 2.21 -14.02 13.34
N THR A 10 3.07 -13.71 12.38
CA THR A 10 4.48 -13.41 12.61
C THR A 10 4.80 -12.04 12.02
N VAL A 11 5.44 -11.18 12.79
CA VAL A 11 5.95 -9.89 12.30
C VAL A 11 7.38 -10.10 11.81
N HIS A 12 7.62 -9.91 10.51
CA HIS A 12 8.93 -10.09 9.90
C HIS A 12 9.76 -8.81 9.91
N PHE A 13 9.10 -7.67 9.84
CA PHE A 13 9.78 -6.38 9.83
C PHE A 13 8.85 -5.32 10.40
N GLU A 14 9.40 -4.49 11.27
CA GLU A 14 8.68 -3.37 11.86
C GLU A 14 9.49 -2.10 11.64
N GLY A 15 9.09 -1.31 10.65
CA GLY A 15 9.75 -0.07 10.26
C GLY A 15 8.97 1.16 10.70
N ARG A 16 9.52 2.33 10.41
CA ARG A 16 8.84 3.60 10.68
C ARG A 16 7.67 3.86 9.74
N VAL A 17 7.78 3.37 8.49
CA VAL A 17 6.79 3.65 7.44
C VAL A 17 5.79 2.51 7.34
N PHE A 18 6.25 1.28 7.44
CA PHE A 18 5.38 0.11 7.28
C PHE A 18 5.87 -1.06 8.12
N THR A 19 4.98 -2.01 8.32
CA THR A 19 5.26 -3.26 8.99
C THR A 19 4.91 -4.40 8.05
N ILE A 20 5.75 -5.43 8.00
CA ILE A 20 5.49 -6.64 7.21
C ILE A 20 5.12 -7.77 8.16
N GLU A 21 3.93 -8.33 7.94
CA GLU A 21 3.38 -9.44 8.72
C GLU A 21 3.10 -10.64 7.81
N GLU A 22 3.26 -11.83 8.37
CA GLU A 22 2.80 -13.04 7.72
C GLU A 22 1.70 -13.66 8.56
N HIS A 23 0.55 -13.88 7.96
CA HIS A 23 -0.59 -14.49 8.63
C HIS A 23 -0.83 -15.89 8.08
N THR A 24 -1.05 -16.85 8.97
CA THR A 24 -1.69 -18.09 8.60
C THR A 24 -3.17 -17.92 8.81
N VAL A 25 -3.97 -18.14 7.78
CA VAL A 25 -5.42 -17.91 7.81
C VAL A 25 -6.16 -19.20 7.53
N ARG A 26 -7.40 -19.27 8.01
CA ARG A 26 -8.32 -20.34 7.67
C ARG A 26 -9.28 -19.85 6.60
N LEU A 27 -9.30 -20.56 5.48
CA LEU A 27 -10.18 -20.22 4.36
C LEU A 27 -11.61 -20.72 4.66
N HIS A 28 -12.56 -20.23 3.85
CA HIS A 28 -13.98 -20.58 4.03
C HIS A 28 -14.25 -22.09 3.92
N ASP A 29 -13.38 -22.84 3.22
CA ASP A 29 -13.49 -24.30 3.09
C ASP A 29 -12.74 -25.07 4.16
N GLY A 30 -12.19 -24.38 5.17
CA GLY A 30 -11.43 -24.97 6.27
C GLY A 30 -9.96 -25.18 6.00
N GLN A 31 -9.49 -24.94 4.77
CA GLN A 31 -8.07 -25.06 4.44
C GLN A 31 -7.28 -23.90 5.02
N ARG A 32 -5.98 -24.12 5.23
CA ARG A 32 -5.06 -23.08 5.68
C ARG A 32 -4.29 -22.50 4.51
N ALA A 33 -4.02 -21.20 4.58
CA ALA A 33 -3.22 -20.49 3.60
C ALA A 33 -2.38 -19.44 4.31
N ARG A 34 -1.35 -18.95 3.62
CA ARG A 34 -0.49 -17.88 4.12
C ARG A 34 -0.81 -16.59 3.40
N ARG A 35 -0.73 -15.47 4.14
CA ARG A 35 -0.91 -14.13 3.61
C ARG A 35 0.25 -13.25 4.05
N GLU A 36 0.86 -12.55 3.11
CA GLU A 36 1.88 -11.54 3.40
C GLU A 36 1.21 -10.18 3.36
N ILE A 37 1.25 -9.47 4.48
CA ILE A 37 0.52 -8.22 4.66
C ILE A 37 1.50 -7.10 4.95
N VAL A 38 1.35 -5.99 4.20
CA VAL A 38 2.07 -4.75 4.46
C VAL A 38 1.11 -3.80 5.17
N ARG A 39 1.41 -3.47 6.43
CA ARG A 39 0.67 -2.47 7.19
C ARG A 39 1.23 -1.10 6.89
N HIS A 40 0.40 -0.23 6.36
CA HIS A 40 0.77 1.15 6.00
C HIS A 40 -0.41 2.07 6.34
N SER A 41 -0.11 3.33 6.66
CA SER A 41 -1.16 4.30 7.01
C SER A 41 -2.06 4.66 5.83
N GLY A 42 -1.64 4.29 4.62
CA GLY A 42 -2.38 4.63 3.42
C GLY A 42 -1.95 5.95 2.82
N GLY A 43 -2.56 6.31 1.70
CA GLY A 43 -2.28 7.55 1.00
C GLY A 43 -3.51 8.01 0.23
N ALA A 44 -3.49 9.26 -0.19
CA ALA A 44 -4.50 9.82 -1.07
C ALA A 44 -3.82 10.60 -2.18
N CYS A 45 -4.40 10.57 -3.37
CA CYS A 45 -3.89 11.31 -4.51
C CYS A 45 -5.03 12.00 -5.23
N ILE A 46 -4.69 12.99 -6.06
CA ILE A 46 -5.65 13.71 -6.88
C ILE A 46 -5.15 13.79 -8.32
N VAL A 47 -6.07 13.94 -9.26
CA VAL A 47 -5.77 14.28 -10.66
C VAL A 47 -6.32 15.68 -10.90
N PRO A 48 -5.49 16.73 -10.68
CA PRO A 48 -5.97 18.12 -10.83
C PRO A 48 -6.02 18.49 -12.30
N ILE A 49 -7.21 18.85 -12.76
CA ILE A 49 -7.46 19.28 -14.14
C ILE A 49 -7.95 20.73 -14.08
N ASP A 50 -7.29 21.64 -14.80
CA ASP A 50 -7.71 23.03 -14.81
C ASP A 50 -8.83 23.28 -15.82
N ALA A 51 -9.30 24.56 -15.90
CA ALA A 51 -10.40 24.94 -16.78
C ALA A 51 -10.08 24.75 -18.26
N ASP A 52 -8.81 24.73 -18.63
CA ASP A 52 -8.35 24.55 -20.01
C ASP A 52 -8.12 23.07 -20.36
N GLY A 53 -8.36 22.14 -19.41
CA GLY A 53 -8.23 20.71 -19.62
C GLY A 53 -6.81 20.18 -19.41
N PHE A 54 -5.89 20.95 -18.84
CA PHE A 54 -4.54 20.51 -18.54
C PHE A 54 -4.48 19.80 -17.19
N VAL A 55 -3.74 18.68 -17.14
CA VAL A 55 -3.45 17.97 -15.91
C VAL A 55 -2.16 18.52 -15.32
N HIS A 56 -2.19 18.84 -14.02
CA HIS A 56 -1.03 19.36 -13.29
C HIS A 56 -0.31 18.20 -12.60
N LEU A 57 0.99 18.10 -12.85
CA LEU A 57 1.84 17.08 -12.26
C LEU A 57 2.91 17.74 -11.39
N VAL A 58 3.42 16.97 -10.43
CA VAL A 58 4.55 17.39 -9.60
C VAL A 58 5.77 16.55 -9.95
N GLN A 59 6.96 17.14 -9.78
CA GLN A 59 8.22 16.42 -9.90
C GLN A 59 8.72 16.05 -8.52
N GLN A 60 9.09 14.77 -8.34
CA GLN A 60 9.65 14.30 -7.08
C GLN A 60 10.79 13.32 -7.35
N PHE A 61 11.83 13.41 -6.52
CA PHE A 61 12.89 12.41 -6.54
C PHE A 61 12.39 11.14 -5.88
N ARG A 62 12.53 10.03 -6.58
CA ARG A 62 12.12 8.71 -6.08
C ARG A 62 13.34 7.81 -5.92
N LYS A 63 13.74 7.58 -4.66
CA LYS A 63 14.94 6.82 -4.33
C LYS A 63 14.96 5.40 -4.94
N PRO A 64 13.85 4.63 -4.97
CA PRO A 64 13.88 3.30 -5.60
C PRO A 64 14.31 3.31 -7.07
N TYR A 65 14.03 4.41 -7.79
CA TYR A 65 14.41 4.59 -9.18
C TYR A 65 15.64 5.47 -9.36
N ASP A 66 16.04 6.14 -8.29
CA ASP A 66 17.18 7.05 -8.26
C ASP A 66 17.07 8.16 -9.29
N MET A 67 15.86 8.68 -9.49
CA MET A 67 15.59 9.71 -10.49
C MET A 67 14.35 10.53 -10.13
N MET A 68 14.23 11.68 -10.81
CA MET A 68 13.02 12.53 -10.73
C MET A 68 11.92 11.91 -11.59
N LEU A 69 10.72 11.84 -11.03
CA LEU A 69 9.53 11.36 -11.75
C LEU A 69 8.45 12.45 -11.76
N LEU A 70 7.68 12.47 -12.85
CA LEU A 70 6.45 13.27 -12.93
C LEU A 70 5.31 12.43 -12.37
N GLU A 71 4.58 12.99 -11.41
CA GLU A 71 3.56 12.25 -10.67
C GLU A 71 2.33 13.12 -10.41
N ILE A 72 1.19 12.47 -10.20
CA ILE A 72 0.03 13.17 -9.65
C ILE A 72 0.32 13.51 -8.18
N PRO A 73 -0.19 14.65 -7.66
CA PRO A 73 -0.01 14.99 -6.25
C PRO A 73 -0.61 13.95 -5.33
N ALA A 74 0.12 13.60 -4.28
CA ALA A 74 -0.32 12.61 -3.31
C ALA A 74 0.18 12.99 -1.91
N VAL A 75 -0.54 12.53 -0.90
CA VAL A 75 -0.16 12.72 0.51
C VAL A 75 -0.29 11.39 1.26
N LYS A 76 0.57 11.22 2.25
CA LYS A 76 0.49 10.11 3.19
C LYS A 76 -0.57 10.42 4.25
N LEU A 77 -1.41 9.45 4.51
CA LEU A 77 -2.42 9.56 5.57
C LEU A 77 -1.85 9.24 6.95
#